data_5e9dc11bc920bdd33d3e1abd86424282
#
_entry.id   5e9dc11bc920bdd33d3e1abd86424282
#
_cell.length_a   1.000
_cell.length_b   1.000
_cell.length_c   1.000
_cell.angle_alpha   90.00
_cell.angle_beta   90.00
_cell.angle_gamma   90.00
#
_symmetry.space_group_name_H-M   'P 1'
#
loop_
_entity.id
_entity.type
_entity.pdbx_description
1 polymer ?
#
loop_
_entity_poly.entity_id
_entity_poly.type
_entity_poly.pdbx_seq_one_letter_code
_entity_poly.pdbx_strand_id
1 'polypeptide(L)'
;MKILTAIWCAPQLLVGLIVKVIFKAKKDDRGLYIWNLGYGLSLDQFIFVNKNASENTIKHEQGHTKQSRMLGPLYLFVIGIPSAIWCHCFEAYRKKNNISYYSFYPEKWADKLGGVNR
;
A
#
# COMPACT_ATOMS: atom_id res chain seq x y z
N MET A 1 -11.89 4.74 13.17
CA MET A 1 -12.55 4.51 11.86
C MET A 1 -14.05 4.34 12.08
N LYS A 2 -14.86 4.95 11.24
CA LYS A 2 -16.31 4.80 11.31
C LYS A 2 -16.73 3.39 10.86
N ILE A 3 -17.81 2.87 11.44
CA ILE A 3 -18.32 1.52 11.12
C ILE A 3 -18.62 1.37 9.62
N LEU A 4 -19.23 2.38 9.00
CA LEU A 4 -19.55 2.32 7.57
C LEU A 4 -18.29 2.22 6.71
N THR A 5 -17.23 2.94 7.08
CA THR A 5 -15.94 2.85 6.38
C THR A 5 -15.32 1.46 6.56
N ALA A 6 -15.41 0.90 7.76
CA ALA A 6 -14.90 -0.44 8.03
C ALA A 6 -15.63 -1.51 7.20
N ILE A 7 -16.96 -1.40 7.06
CA ILE A 7 -17.74 -2.31 6.22
C ILE A 7 -17.34 -2.15 4.75
N TRP A 8 -17.22 -0.91 4.28
CA TRP A 8 -16.85 -0.58 2.90
C TRP A 8 -15.47 -1.12 2.53
N CYS A 9 -14.52 -1.07 3.47
CA CYS A 9 -13.13 -1.50 3.28
C CYS A 9 -12.85 -2.88 3.90
N ALA A 10 -13.89 -3.64 4.27
CA ALA A 10 -13.73 -4.90 5.00
C ALA A 10 -12.76 -5.90 4.38
N PRO A 11 -12.76 -6.17 3.06
CA PRO A 11 -11.84 -7.14 2.47
C PRO A 11 -10.38 -6.80 2.74
N GLN A 12 -9.97 -5.56 2.49
CA GLN A 12 -8.57 -5.15 2.71
C GLN A 12 -8.22 -5.07 4.20
N LEU A 13 -9.16 -4.71 5.05
CA LEU A 13 -8.93 -4.71 6.50
C LEU A 13 -8.69 -6.12 7.02
N LEU A 14 -9.46 -7.10 6.53
CA LEU A 14 -9.28 -8.49 6.92
C LEU A 14 -7.92 -9.02 6.48
N VAL A 15 -7.53 -8.77 5.23
CA VAL A 15 -6.21 -9.16 4.71
C VAL A 15 -5.10 -8.47 5.49
N GLY A 16 -5.27 -7.18 5.80
CA GLY A 16 -4.30 -6.42 6.59
C GLY A 16 -4.09 -7.00 7.98
N LEU A 17 -5.16 -7.41 8.64
CA LEU A 17 -5.06 -8.05 9.95
C LEU A 17 -4.29 -9.37 9.87
N ILE A 18 -4.55 -10.19 8.85
CA ILE A 18 -3.85 -11.45 8.62
C ILE A 18 -2.36 -11.18 8.38
N VAL A 19 -2.02 -10.22 7.53
CA VAL A 19 -0.62 -9.85 7.24
C VAL A 19 0.08 -9.38 8.51
N LYS A 20 -0.58 -8.53 9.31
CA LYS A 20 -0.03 -8.06 10.58
C LYS A 20 0.37 -9.22 11.49
N VAL A 21 -0.48 -10.21 11.62
CA VAL A 21 -0.24 -11.37 12.50
C VAL A 21 0.88 -12.26 11.93
N ILE A 22 0.83 -12.57 10.64
CA ILE A 22 1.80 -13.47 9.99
C ILE A 22 3.21 -12.88 10.03
N PHE A 23 3.34 -11.59 9.70
CA PHE A 23 4.64 -10.90 9.65
C PHE A 23 5.05 -10.27 10.97
N LYS A 24 4.23 -10.40 12.01
CA LYS A 24 4.50 -9.86 13.36
C LYS A 24 4.81 -8.36 13.32
N ALA A 25 4.10 -7.63 12.49
CA ALA A 25 4.28 -6.18 12.36
C ALA A 25 3.77 -5.46 13.61
N LYS A 26 4.51 -4.46 14.07
CA LYS A 26 4.17 -3.70 15.28
C LYS A 26 3.83 -2.26 14.91
N LYS A 27 2.75 -1.75 15.46
CA LYS A 27 2.31 -0.38 15.28
C LYS A 27 3.26 0.59 16.00
N ASP A 28 3.70 1.63 15.31
CA ASP A 28 4.53 2.68 15.90
C ASP A 28 3.68 3.90 16.34
N ASP A 29 4.35 4.97 16.81
CA ASP A 29 3.69 6.19 17.29
C ASP A 29 2.90 6.92 16.20
N ARG A 30 3.27 6.72 14.92
CA ARG A 30 2.61 7.36 13.78
C ARG A 30 1.40 6.58 13.29
N GLY A 31 1.14 5.39 13.85
CA GLY A 31 0.09 4.50 13.38
C GLY A 31 0.51 3.60 12.23
N LEU A 32 1.80 3.57 11.91
CA LEU A 32 2.36 2.70 10.87
C LEU A 32 2.76 1.36 11.47
N TYR A 33 2.62 0.29 10.68
CA TYR A 33 3.04 -1.05 11.09
C TYR A 33 4.43 -1.33 10.53
N ILE A 34 5.39 -1.56 11.41
CA ILE A 34 6.79 -1.74 11.04
C ILE A 34 7.08 -3.22 10.81
N TRP A 35 7.67 -3.54 9.67
CA TRP A 35 8.09 -4.89 9.32
C TRP A 35 9.47 -4.90 8.68
N ASN A 36 10.01 -6.12 8.44
CA ASN A 36 11.38 -6.29 7.97
C ASN A 36 11.55 -6.25 6.45
N LEU A 37 10.46 -6.11 5.70
CA LEU A 37 10.53 -6.07 4.24
C LEU A 37 10.92 -4.68 3.76
N GLY A 38 11.62 -4.63 2.62
CA GLY A 38 12.16 -3.37 2.11
C GLY A 38 11.16 -2.52 1.33
N TYR A 39 9.95 -3.02 1.10
CA TYR A 39 8.89 -2.29 0.39
C TYR A 39 7.72 -2.03 1.33
N GLY A 40 6.83 -1.11 0.92
CA GLY A 40 5.60 -0.81 1.65
C GLY A 40 4.41 -1.59 1.13
N LEU A 41 3.39 -1.73 1.95
CA LEU A 41 2.11 -2.33 1.60
C LEU A 41 1.01 -1.57 2.32
N SER A 42 -0.06 -1.25 1.63
CA SER A 42 -1.21 -0.59 2.22
C SER A 42 -2.48 -1.42 2.02
N LEU A 43 -3.12 -1.75 3.14
CA LEU A 43 -4.40 -2.44 3.19
C LEU A 43 -5.34 -1.59 4.06
N ASP A 44 -5.79 -0.50 3.49
CA ASP A 44 -6.55 0.56 4.13
C ASP A 44 -5.75 1.20 5.28
N GLN A 45 -6.21 1.09 6.53
CA GLN A 45 -5.49 1.67 7.68
C GLN A 45 -4.22 0.89 8.03
N PHE A 46 -4.08 -0.36 7.57
CA PHE A 46 -2.87 -1.15 7.81
C PHE A 46 -1.83 -0.78 6.78
N ILE A 47 -0.95 0.15 7.13
CA ILE A 47 0.18 0.56 6.30
C ILE A 47 1.43 -0.09 6.87
N PHE A 48 2.04 -0.99 6.11
CA PHE A 48 3.25 -1.72 6.49
C PHE A 48 4.45 -1.09 5.80
N VAL A 49 5.47 -0.71 6.56
CA VAL A 49 6.69 -0.11 6.02
C VAL A 49 7.90 -0.58 6.83
N ASN A 50 9.07 -0.51 6.21
CA ASN A 50 10.33 -0.70 6.91
C ASN A 50 10.57 0.48 7.86
N LYS A 51 11.27 0.25 8.96
CA LYS A 51 11.59 1.30 9.93
C LYS A 51 12.34 2.48 9.31
N ASN A 52 13.07 2.24 8.23
CA ASN A 52 13.87 3.25 7.52
C ASN A 52 13.15 3.82 6.29
N ALA A 53 11.84 3.59 6.14
CA ALA A 53 11.08 4.07 5.01
C ALA A 53 11.14 5.59 4.90
N SER A 54 11.33 6.10 3.68
CA SER A 54 11.36 7.53 3.41
C SER A 54 9.98 8.15 3.60
N GLU A 55 9.95 9.47 3.77
CA GLU A 55 8.68 10.20 3.84
C GLU A 55 7.85 10.00 2.56
N ASN A 56 8.49 9.97 1.40
CA ASN A 56 7.79 9.71 0.13
C ASN A 56 7.17 8.31 0.09
N THR A 57 7.83 7.30 0.64
CA THR A 57 7.26 5.96 0.75
C THR A 57 6.01 5.97 1.62
N ILE A 58 6.09 6.64 2.77
CA ILE A 58 4.95 6.74 3.68
C ILE A 58 3.78 7.47 3.02
N LYS A 59 4.03 8.59 2.35
CA LYS A 59 3.00 9.34 1.62
C LYS A 59 2.38 8.51 0.50
N HIS A 60 3.20 7.74 -0.23
CA HIS A 60 2.74 6.85 -1.27
C HIS A 60 1.75 5.81 -0.71
N GLU A 61 2.10 5.18 0.43
CA GLU A 61 1.22 4.20 1.06
C GLU A 61 -0.07 4.86 1.60
N GLN A 62 0.02 6.06 2.09
CA GLN A 62 -1.18 6.83 2.48
C GLN A 62 -2.06 7.15 1.27
N GLY A 63 -1.48 7.32 0.10
CA GLY A 63 -2.22 7.46 -1.15
C GLY A 63 -3.02 6.19 -1.46
N HIS A 64 -2.46 5.01 -1.23
CA HIS A 64 -3.18 3.74 -1.36
C HIS A 64 -4.36 3.65 -0.38
N THR A 65 -4.20 4.17 0.83
CA THR A 65 -5.32 4.23 1.78
C THR A 65 -6.48 5.06 1.22
N LYS A 66 -6.18 6.18 0.58
CA LYS A 66 -7.21 7.00 -0.08
C LYS A 66 -7.89 6.24 -1.22
N GLN A 67 -7.12 5.50 -2.03
CA GLN A 67 -7.68 4.63 -3.07
C GLN A 67 -8.63 3.60 -2.47
N SER A 68 -8.23 2.97 -1.35
CA SER A 68 -9.06 2.01 -0.63
C SER A 68 -10.40 2.62 -0.22
N ARG A 69 -10.38 3.84 0.32
CA ARG A 69 -11.58 4.55 0.76
C ARG A 69 -12.49 4.93 -0.40
N MET A 70 -11.91 5.21 -1.57
CA MET A 70 -12.66 5.54 -2.78
C MET A 70 -13.26 4.31 -3.44
N LEU A 71 -12.53 3.21 -3.50
CA LEU A 71 -12.92 1.99 -4.23
C LEU A 71 -13.63 0.95 -3.37
N GLY A 72 -13.47 1.02 -2.06
CA GLY A 72 -14.09 0.06 -1.14
C GLY A 72 -13.70 -1.38 -1.44
N PRO A 73 -14.67 -2.30 -1.56
CA PRO A 73 -14.37 -3.71 -1.79
C PRO A 73 -13.71 -3.99 -3.13
N LEU A 74 -13.74 -3.07 -4.08
CA LEU A 74 -13.04 -3.21 -5.37
C LEU A 74 -11.55 -2.93 -5.27
N TYR A 75 -11.06 -2.36 -4.18
CA TYR A 75 -9.67 -1.98 -4.02
C TYR A 75 -8.71 -3.13 -4.30
N LEU A 76 -8.96 -4.31 -3.74
CA LEU A 76 -8.07 -5.46 -3.93
C LEU A 76 -7.95 -5.88 -5.39
N PHE A 77 -9.03 -5.76 -6.16
CA PHE A 77 -9.03 -6.15 -7.58
C PHE A 77 -8.46 -5.08 -8.49
N VAL A 78 -8.75 -3.81 -8.22
CA VAL A 78 -8.35 -2.69 -9.10
C VAL A 78 -6.93 -2.20 -8.79
N ILE A 79 -6.54 -2.21 -7.53
CA ILE A 79 -5.26 -1.67 -7.06
C ILE A 79 -4.38 -2.77 -6.45
N GLY A 80 -4.90 -3.51 -5.46
CA GLY A 80 -4.09 -4.43 -4.66
C GLY A 80 -3.42 -5.52 -5.48
N ILE A 81 -4.17 -6.28 -6.25
CA ILE A 81 -3.63 -7.36 -7.08
C ILE A 81 -2.74 -6.81 -8.21
N PRO A 82 -3.16 -5.81 -9.00
CA PRO A 82 -2.27 -5.24 -10.02
C PRO A 82 -0.99 -4.67 -9.43
N SER A 83 -1.05 -3.98 -8.30
CA SER A 83 0.13 -3.43 -7.63
C SER A 83 1.07 -4.53 -7.15
N ALA A 84 0.55 -5.61 -6.56
CA ALA A 84 1.36 -6.73 -6.10
C ALA A 84 2.06 -7.43 -7.27
N ILE A 85 1.35 -7.66 -8.37
CA ILE A 85 1.93 -8.27 -9.58
C ILE A 85 3.03 -7.37 -10.13
N TRP A 86 2.79 -6.08 -10.23
CA TRP A 86 3.77 -5.10 -10.72
C TRP A 86 5.02 -5.09 -9.85
N CYS A 87 4.86 -5.10 -8.54
CA CYS A 87 5.98 -5.10 -7.59
C CYS A 87 6.81 -6.37 -7.68
N HIS A 88 6.17 -7.54 -7.66
CA HIS A 88 6.85 -8.81 -7.47
C HIS A 88 7.17 -9.54 -8.78
N CYS A 89 6.35 -9.39 -9.80
CA CYS A 89 6.50 -10.16 -11.05
C CYS A 89 7.21 -9.39 -12.16
N PHE A 90 7.25 -8.06 -12.10
CA PHE A 90 7.78 -7.21 -13.15
C PHE A 90 9.06 -6.45 -12.78
N GLU A 91 9.70 -6.80 -11.67
CA GLU A 91 10.92 -6.10 -11.25
C GLU A 91 12.04 -6.22 -12.29
N ALA A 92 12.29 -7.43 -12.79
CA ALA A 92 13.32 -7.66 -13.82
C ALA A 92 12.98 -6.92 -15.11
N TYR A 93 11.71 -6.92 -15.52
CA TYR A 93 11.24 -6.20 -16.69
C TYR A 93 11.48 -4.69 -16.56
N ARG A 94 11.16 -4.12 -15.40
CA ARG A 94 11.37 -2.68 -15.14
C ARG A 94 12.85 -2.31 -15.20
N LYS A 95 13.71 -3.12 -14.59
CA LYS A 95 15.16 -2.89 -14.60
C LYS A 95 15.73 -2.96 -16.01
N LYS A 96 15.33 -3.97 -16.78
CA LYS A 96 15.81 -4.16 -18.16
C LYS A 96 15.40 -2.99 -19.05
N ASN A 97 14.20 -2.46 -18.89
CA ASN A 97 13.64 -1.42 -19.76
C ASN A 97 13.71 -0.03 -19.15
N ASN A 98 14.35 0.12 -18.00
CA ASN A 98 14.49 1.40 -17.28
C ASN A 98 13.15 2.07 -17.02
N ILE A 99 12.17 1.30 -16.54
CA ILE A 99 10.81 1.76 -16.24
C ILE A 99 10.67 1.99 -14.74
N SER A 100 10.19 3.17 -14.34
CA SER A 100 9.94 3.48 -12.95
C SER A 100 8.78 2.63 -12.40
N TYR A 101 8.95 2.12 -11.17
CA TYR A 101 7.89 1.46 -10.43
C TYR A 101 6.64 2.35 -10.34
N TYR A 102 6.83 3.65 -10.18
CA TYR A 102 5.75 4.63 -9.96
C TYR A 102 5.05 5.09 -11.25
N SER A 103 5.41 4.54 -12.39
CA SER A 103 4.78 4.87 -13.68
C SER A 103 3.48 4.11 -13.95
N PHE A 104 3.27 2.95 -13.31
CA PHE A 104 2.08 2.14 -13.47
C PHE A 104 0.88 2.77 -12.74
N TYR A 105 -0.33 2.62 -13.27
CA TYR A 105 -1.49 3.41 -12.84
C TYR A 105 -1.78 3.36 -11.32
N PRO A 106 -1.73 2.19 -10.61
CA PRO A 106 -2.01 2.20 -9.18
C PRO A 106 -0.99 3.02 -8.39
N GLU A 107 0.29 2.92 -8.76
CA GLU A 107 1.38 3.60 -8.07
C GLU A 107 1.42 5.09 -8.39
N LYS A 108 1.22 5.44 -9.66
CA LYS A 108 1.17 6.84 -10.07
C LYS A 108 0.02 7.60 -9.40
N TRP A 109 -1.14 6.97 -9.35
CA TRP A 109 -2.31 7.54 -8.69
C TRP A 109 -2.11 7.66 -7.17
N ALA A 110 -1.51 6.64 -6.55
CA ALA A 110 -1.19 6.69 -5.11
C ALA A 110 -0.23 7.84 -4.79
N ASP A 111 0.80 8.07 -5.61
CA ASP A 111 1.69 9.21 -5.46
C ASP A 111 0.92 10.53 -5.49
N LYS A 112 0.02 10.68 -6.44
CA LYS A 112 -0.80 11.89 -6.59
C LYS A 112 -1.67 12.12 -5.35
N LEU A 113 -2.37 11.08 -4.90
CA LEU A 113 -3.26 11.17 -3.75
C LEU A 113 -2.51 11.40 -2.44
N GLY A 114 -1.32 10.84 -2.31
CA GLY A 114 -0.48 10.98 -1.13
C GLY A 114 0.30 12.28 -1.08
N GLY A 115 0.32 13.06 -2.17
CA GLY A 115 1.07 14.30 -2.23
C GLY A 115 2.57 14.07 -2.37
N VAL A 116 2.97 12.99 -3.04
CA VAL A 116 4.37 12.67 -3.27
C VAL A 116 4.92 13.55 -4.39
N ASN A 117 6.09 14.10 -4.15
CA ASN A 117 6.81 14.91 -5.13
C ASN A 117 8.12 14.19 -5.47
N ARG A 118 8.22 13.68 -6.70
CA ARG A 118 9.39 12.93 -7.17
C ARG A 118 10.16 13.67 -8.24
#